data_40cebdc1fb7185cb164ccb92c03b4312
#
_entry.id   40cebdc1fb7185cb164ccb92c03b4312
#
_cell.length_a   1.000
_cell.length_b   1.000
_cell.length_c   1.000
_cell.angle_alpha   90.00
_cell.angle_beta   90.00
_cell.angle_gamma   90.00
#
_symmetry.space_group_name_H-M   'P 1'
#
loop_
_entity.id
_entity.type
_entity.pdbx_description
1 polymer ?
#
loop_
_entity_poly.entity_id
_entity_poly.type
_entity_poly.pdbx_seq_one_letter_code
_entity_poly.pdbx_strand_id
1 'polypeptide(L)'
;KLSKALDMTGLDLAKEVTTQEHYAWSSLQASEQNNPHKVAAIDFGIKTNILRLLENHGCDVTVFPANITADEILNFNPDGGFLSNGPGDPAAVTYAIETVQSLLGKKPIFGICLGHQILALALGAKTFKLKFGHRGINHPVKNIDSGKVEITSQNHGFAVDLDSLPKNVIPTHLNLNDNTNAGIRCNE
;
A
#
# COMPACT_ATOMS: atom_id res chain seq x y z
N LYS A 1 -15.52 -29.41 -5.05
CA LYS A 1 -15.87 -28.10 -4.43
C LYS A 1 -14.78 -27.03 -4.66
N LEU A 2 -13.51 -27.39 -4.81
CA LEU A 2 -12.39 -26.45 -5.10
C LEU A 2 -12.44 -25.87 -6.51
N SER A 3 -13.06 -26.55 -7.48
CA SER A 3 -13.18 -26.08 -8.87
C SER A 3 -14.12 -24.89 -9.08
N LYS A 4 -14.78 -24.40 -8.01
CA LYS A 4 -15.67 -23.22 -8.01
C LYS A 4 -15.11 -22.05 -7.20
N ALA A 5 -13.87 -22.12 -6.70
CA ALA A 5 -13.24 -20.97 -6.09
C ALA A 5 -12.97 -19.92 -7.18
N LEU A 6 -13.55 -18.74 -7.03
CA LEU A 6 -13.30 -17.62 -7.95
C LEU A 6 -11.81 -17.27 -7.89
N ASP A 7 -11.18 -17.15 -9.06
CA ASP A 7 -9.87 -16.54 -9.16
C ASP A 7 -9.97 -15.08 -8.70
N MET A 8 -8.98 -14.60 -7.95
CA MET A 8 -8.95 -13.20 -7.50
C MET A 8 -8.61 -12.21 -8.61
N THR A 9 -8.18 -12.71 -9.78
CA THR A 9 -7.85 -11.85 -10.92
C THR A 9 -9.07 -11.07 -11.40
N GLY A 10 -8.91 -9.75 -11.51
CA GLY A 10 -9.97 -8.83 -11.91
C GLY A 10 -11.00 -8.51 -10.82
N LEU A 11 -10.83 -9.01 -9.59
CA LEU A 11 -11.76 -8.73 -8.50
C LEU A 11 -11.30 -7.50 -7.69
N ASP A 12 -12.11 -6.46 -7.72
CA ASP A 12 -12.00 -5.32 -6.80
C ASP A 12 -12.70 -5.66 -5.48
N LEU A 13 -11.94 -6.22 -4.54
CA LEU A 13 -12.43 -6.52 -3.19
C LEU A 13 -12.17 -5.37 -2.21
N ALA A 14 -11.37 -4.38 -2.60
CA ALA A 14 -11.10 -3.21 -1.75
C ALA A 14 -12.36 -2.41 -1.49
N LYS A 15 -13.22 -2.22 -2.49
CA LYS A 15 -14.49 -1.51 -2.34
C LYS A 15 -15.51 -2.20 -1.42
N GLU A 16 -15.37 -3.51 -1.19
CA GLU A 16 -16.26 -4.27 -0.32
C GLU A 16 -15.91 -4.12 1.18
N VAL A 17 -14.64 -3.75 1.46
CA VAL A 17 -14.09 -3.72 2.82
C VAL A 17 -13.67 -2.33 3.29
N THR A 18 -13.65 -1.34 2.40
CA THR A 18 -13.31 0.05 2.71
C THR A 18 -14.35 0.70 3.63
N THR A 19 -13.91 1.70 4.41
CA THR A 19 -14.85 2.55 5.16
C THR A 19 -15.82 3.29 4.23
N GLN A 20 -17.03 3.58 4.72
CA GLN A 20 -18.04 4.33 3.96
C GLN A 20 -17.82 5.85 4.04
N GLU A 21 -17.30 6.34 5.16
CA GLU A 21 -17.05 7.74 5.43
C GLU A 21 -15.63 7.93 5.97
N HIS A 22 -15.05 9.10 5.78
CA HIS A 22 -13.79 9.42 6.42
C HIS A 22 -13.96 9.59 7.93
N TYR A 23 -12.92 9.24 8.68
CA TYR A 23 -12.88 9.43 10.12
C TYR A 23 -11.46 9.72 10.61
N ALA A 24 -11.36 10.53 11.66
CA ALA A 24 -10.11 10.72 12.37
C ALA A 24 -9.81 9.47 13.22
N TRP A 25 -8.62 8.90 13.05
CA TRP A 25 -8.15 7.83 13.91
C TRP A 25 -7.68 8.41 15.24
N SER A 26 -8.16 7.84 16.33
CA SER A 26 -7.66 8.13 17.66
C SER A 26 -7.63 6.84 18.47
N SER A 27 -6.47 6.43 18.94
CA SER A 27 -6.39 5.38 19.94
C SER A 27 -6.58 5.97 21.34
N LEU A 28 -7.00 5.13 22.29
CA LEU A 28 -7.07 5.51 23.70
C LEU A 28 -5.69 5.84 24.33
N GLN A 29 -4.62 5.70 23.55
CA GLN A 29 -3.22 5.91 23.94
C GLN A 29 -2.55 7.02 23.15
N ALA A 30 -3.34 7.99 22.63
CA ALA A 30 -2.81 9.11 21.87
C ALA A 30 -1.65 9.78 22.63
N SER A 31 -0.46 9.76 22.03
CA SER A 31 0.69 10.45 22.58
C SER A 31 0.47 11.97 22.47
N GLU A 32 0.73 12.71 23.53
CA GLU A 32 0.78 14.18 23.52
C GLU A 32 2.02 14.65 22.73
N GLN A 33 2.01 14.43 21.41
CA GLN A 33 3.07 14.95 20.56
C GLN A 33 2.73 16.36 20.09
N ASN A 34 3.64 17.28 20.38
CA ASN A 34 3.58 18.64 19.86
C ASN A 34 3.91 18.58 18.35
N ASN A 35 2.94 18.93 17.50
CA ASN A 35 3.07 19.01 16.05
C ASN A 35 3.17 17.64 15.30
N PRO A 36 2.13 16.82 15.32
CA PRO A 36 2.10 15.55 14.61
C PRO A 36 2.08 15.73 13.08
N HIS A 37 2.65 14.77 12.34
CA HIS A 37 2.52 14.72 10.88
C HIS A 37 1.10 14.32 10.48
N LYS A 38 0.44 15.15 9.71
CA LYS A 38 -0.92 14.93 9.22
C LYS A 38 -0.92 13.93 8.07
N VAL A 39 -1.52 12.77 8.24
CA VAL A 39 -1.53 11.68 7.25
C VAL A 39 -2.93 11.39 6.75
N ALA A 40 -3.11 11.39 5.42
CA ALA A 40 -4.30 10.88 4.77
C ALA A 40 -4.10 9.39 4.46
N ALA A 41 -4.78 8.50 5.19
CA ALA A 41 -4.74 7.06 4.97
C ALA A 41 -5.91 6.62 4.10
N ILE A 42 -5.62 6.07 2.91
CA ILE A 42 -6.65 5.49 2.03
C ILE A 42 -6.87 4.04 2.43
N ASP A 43 -8.11 3.72 2.76
CA ASP A 43 -8.53 2.42 3.29
C ASP A 43 -8.92 1.45 2.18
N PHE A 44 -8.09 0.45 1.94
CA PHE A 44 -8.39 -0.70 1.07
C PHE A 44 -8.70 -1.97 1.88
N GLY A 45 -8.94 -1.86 3.18
CA GLY A 45 -9.06 -2.95 4.15
C GLY A 45 -7.93 -2.89 5.19
N ILE A 46 -7.73 -1.69 5.75
CA ILE A 46 -6.62 -1.38 6.64
C ILE A 46 -6.66 -2.21 7.93
N LYS A 47 -5.52 -2.77 8.29
CA LYS A 47 -5.35 -3.40 9.60
C LYS A 47 -5.18 -2.34 10.68
N THR A 48 -6.02 -2.41 11.71
CA THR A 48 -6.02 -1.48 12.84
C THR A 48 -4.62 -1.27 13.46
N ASN A 49 -3.77 -2.31 13.48
CA ASN A 49 -2.43 -2.18 14.05
C ASN A 49 -1.53 -1.24 13.22
N ILE A 50 -1.77 -1.08 11.93
CA ILE A 50 -1.04 -0.12 11.10
C ILE A 50 -1.37 1.31 11.55
N LEU A 51 -2.65 1.60 11.82
CA LEU A 51 -3.07 2.91 12.34
C LEU A 51 -2.42 3.22 13.69
N ARG A 52 -2.36 2.24 14.59
CA ARG A 52 -1.66 2.38 15.88
C ARG A 52 -0.17 2.66 15.71
N LEU A 53 0.48 1.99 14.76
CA LEU A 53 1.90 2.21 14.49
C LEU A 53 2.15 3.60 13.91
N LEU A 54 1.33 4.07 12.96
CA LEU A 54 1.44 5.43 12.43
C LEU A 54 1.29 6.47 13.56
N GLU A 55 0.28 6.32 14.41
CA GLU A 55 0.06 7.19 15.57
C GLU A 55 1.25 7.16 16.55
N ASN A 56 1.79 5.97 16.86
CA ASN A 56 2.96 5.82 17.73
C ASN A 56 4.23 6.46 17.16
N HIS A 57 4.29 6.62 15.83
CA HIS A 57 5.37 7.34 15.14
C HIS A 57 5.06 8.82 14.89
N GLY A 58 4.06 9.38 15.58
CA GLY A 58 3.79 10.82 15.56
C GLY A 58 2.92 11.26 14.39
N CYS A 59 2.11 10.37 13.83
CA CYS A 59 1.17 10.74 12.79
C CYS A 59 -0.22 11.03 13.37
N ASP A 60 -0.82 12.15 12.93
CA ASP A 60 -2.25 12.44 13.06
C ASP A 60 -2.95 11.88 11.82
N VAL A 61 -3.67 10.77 11.98
CA VAL A 61 -4.18 9.99 10.85
C VAL A 61 -5.67 10.22 10.66
N THR A 62 -6.05 10.64 9.45
CA THR A 62 -7.43 10.57 8.98
C THR A 62 -7.56 9.49 7.93
N VAL A 63 -8.51 8.58 8.13
CA VAL A 63 -8.79 7.46 7.24
C VAL A 63 -9.87 7.86 6.25
N PHE A 64 -9.62 7.62 4.96
CA PHE A 64 -10.52 7.94 3.86
C PHE A 64 -10.94 6.67 3.11
N PRO A 65 -12.14 6.64 2.51
CA PRO A 65 -12.57 5.52 1.68
C PRO A 65 -11.69 5.34 0.44
N ALA A 66 -11.67 4.12 -0.09
CA ALA A 66 -10.85 3.73 -1.24
C ALA A 66 -11.09 4.57 -2.49
N ASN A 67 -12.31 5.09 -2.66
CA ASN A 67 -12.74 5.88 -3.83
C ASN A 67 -12.59 7.40 -3.64
N ILE A 68 -11.86 7.84 -2.61
CA ILE A 68 -11.55 9.26 -2.39
C ILE A 68 -10.83 9.86 -3.60
N THR A 69 -11.15 11.08 -3.96
CA THR A 69 -10.49 11.79 -5.05
C THR A 69 -9.20 12.49 -4.62
N ALA A 70 -8.31 12.73 -5.57
CA ALA A 70 -7.07 13.47 -5.30
C ALA A 70 -7.34 14.89 -4.79
N ASP A 71 -8.37 15.55 -5.32
CA ASP A 71 -8.73 16.91 -4.91
C ASP A 71 -9.22 16.96 -3.47
N GLU A 72 -9.99 15.98 -3.02
CA GLU A 72 -10.43 15.88 -1.62
C GLU A 72 -9.22 15.68 -0.69
N ILE A 73 -8.26 14.82 -1.06
CA ILE A 73 -7.02 14.62 -0.30
C ILE A 73 -6.19 15.92 -0.28
N LEU A 74 -6.03 16.58 -1.41
CA LEU A 74 -5.26 17.84 -1.46
C LEU A 74 -5.94 18.96 -0.67
N ASN A 75 -7.28 19.05 -0.70
CA ASN A 75 -8.04 20.00 0.11
C ASN A 75 -7.93 19.71 1.62
N PHE A 76 -7.84 18.43 2.01
CA PHE A 76 -7.51 18.05 3.40
C PHE A 76 -6.11 18.52 3.81
N ASN A 77 -5.22 18.77 2.83
CA ASN A 77 -3.84 19.23 2.98
C ASN A 77 -3.02 18.42 4.00
N PRO A 78 -2.79 17.11 3.74
CA PRO A 78 -1.94 16.29 4.58
C PRO A 78 -0.45 16.58 4.31
N ASP A 79 0.42 16.17 5.24
CA ASP A 79 1.87 16.14 5.03
C ASP A 79 2.28 14.95 4.15
N GLY A 80 1.51 13.86 4.16
CA GLY A 80 1.72 12.68 3.33
C GLY A 80 0.50 11.79 3.20
N GLY A 81 0.53 10.92 2.19
CA GLY A 81 -0.48 9.90 1.92
C GLY A 81 -0.01 8.50 2.32
N PHE A 82 -0.91 7.73 2.89
CA PHE A 82 -0.69 6.32 3.19
C PHE A 82 -1.70 5.45 2.45
N LEU A 83 -1.21 4.47 1.70
CA LEU A 83 -2.02 3.49 0.96
C LEU A 83 -2.01 2.18 1.73
N SER A 84 -3.17 1.75 2.21
CA SER A 84 -3.25 0.61 3.10
C SER A 84 -3.07 -0.74 2.40
N ASN A 85 -2.89 -1.77 3.19
CA ASN A 85 -3.10 -3.15 2.75
C ASN A 85 -4.56 -3.38 2.39
N GLY A 86 -4.82 -4.43 1.61
CA GLY A 86 -6.19 -4.82 1.24
C GLY A 86 -6.23 -6.12 0.45
N PRO A 87 -7.44 -6.65 0.21
CA PRO A 87 -7.67 -7.82 -0.63
C PRO A 87 -7.88 -7.44 -2.10
N GLY A 88 -7.83 -8.44 -2.97
CA GLY A 88 -8.20 -8.33 -4.38
C GLY A 88 -7.03 -8.17 -5.34
N ASP A 89 -7.37 -7.87 -6.59
CA ASP A 89 -6.43 -7.59 -7.65
C ASP A 89 -6.13 -6.08 -7.68
N PRO A 90 -4.86 -5.65 -7.50
CA PRO A 90 -4.52 -4.23 -7.55
C PRO A 90 -4.90 -3.56 -8.88
N ALA A 91 -4.85 -4.27 -10.00
CA ALA A 91 -5.20 -3.73 -11.30
C ALA A 91 -6.70 -3.47 -11.49
N ALA A 92 -7.55 -4.07 -10.65
CA ALA A 92 -9.00 -3.83 -10.66
C ALA A 92 -9.40 -2.55 -9.92
N VAL A 93 -8.51 -1.98 -9.07
CA VAL A 93 -8.79 -0.79 -8.25
C VAL A 93 -8.41 0.49 -9.02
N THR A 94 -8.99 0.67 -10.22
CA THR A 94 -8.60 1.71 -11.18
C THR A 94 -8.77 3.12 -10.65
N TYR A 95 -9.84 3.38 -9.91
CA TYR A 95 -10.12 4.68 -9.29
C TYR A 95 -9.01 5.11 -8.30
N ALA A 96 -8.46 4.16 -7.53
CA ALA A 96 -7.37 4.46 -6.61
C ALA A 96 -6.05 4.68 -7.36
N ILE A 97 -5.80 3.95 -8.44
CA ILE A 97 -4.63 4.17 -9.31
C ILE A 97 -4.68 5.59 -9.88
N GLU A 98 -5.82 6.06 -10.40
CA GLU A 98 -6.02 7.40 -10.94
C GLU A 98 -5.84 8.49 -9.86
N THR A 99 -6.38 8.27 -8.68
CA THR A 99 -6.19 9.16 -7.52
C THR A 99 -4.71 9.27 -7.16
N VAL A 100 -4.01 8.14 -7.04
CA VAL A 100 -2.59 8.13 -6.70
C VAL A 100 -1.75 8.79 -7.79
N GLN A 101 -2.03 8.55 -9.09
CA GLN A 101 -1.37 9.23 -10.19
C GLN A 101 -1.48 10.75 -10.08
N SER A 102 -2.66 11.24 -9.70
CA SER A 102 -2.91 12.67 -9.53
C SER A 102 -2.22 13.28 -8.30
N LEU A 103 -1.78 12.46 -7.34
CA LEU A 103 -1.06 12.88 -6.14
C LEU A 103 0.46 12.81 -6.28
N LEU A 104 0.98 12.07 -7.28
CA LEU A 104 2.43 11.95 -7.51
C LEU A 104 3.07 13.33 -7.70
N GLY A 105 4.24 13.53 -7.10
CA GLY A 105 4.97 14.81 -7.11
C GLY A 105 4.36 15.93 -6.27
N LYS A 106 3.18 15.73 -5.66
CA LYS A 106 2.51 16.74 -4.83
C LYS A 106 2.67 16.47 -3.33
N LYS A 107 2.67 15.20 -2.93
CA LYS A 107 2.81 14.77 -1.54
C LYS A 107 3.64 13.48 -1.48
N PRO A 108 4.42 13.25 -0.41
CA PRO A 108 5.02 11.96 -0.15
C PRO A 108 3.95 10.87 -0.01
N ILE A 109 4.17 9.72 -0.63
CA ILE A 109 3.22 8.59 -0.57
C ILE A 109 3.96 7.33 -0.14
N PHE A 110 3.38 6.61 0.81
CA PHE A 110 3.85 5.31 1.26
C PHE A 110 2.73 4.27 1.16
N GLY A 111 3.04 3.06 0.68
CA GLY A 111 2.06 2.00 0.51
C GLY A 111 2.52 0.66 1.07
N ILE A 112 1.58 -0.11 1.64
CA ILE A 112 1.82 -1.47 2.16
C ILE A 112 0.95 -2.48 1.41
N CYS A 113 1.55 -3.59 0.94
CA CYS A 113 0.89 -4.72 0.29
C CYS A 113 0.08 -4.25 -0.95
N LEU A 114 -1.27 -4.25 -0.89
CA LEU A 114 -2.11 -3.73 -1.97
C LEU A 114 -1.77 -2.27 -2.30
N GLY A 115 -1.56 -1.43 -1.29
CA GLY A 115 -1.18 -0.03 -1.48
C GLY A 115 0.17 0.15 -2.18
N HIS A 116 1.16 -0.71 -1.89
CA HIS A 116 2.43 -0.74 -2.62
C HIS A 116 2.21 -1.11 -4.10
N GLN A 117 1.35 -2.08 -4.38
CA GLN A 117 1.03 -2.52 -5.74
C GLN A 117 0.27 -1.45 -6.53
N ILE A 118 -0.71 -0.76 -5.90
CA ILE A 118 -1.42 0.38 -6.49
C ILE A 118 -0.45 1.52 -6.79
N LEU A 119 0.48 1.83 -5.87
CA LEU A 119 1.52 2.85 -6.10
C LEU A 119 2.41 2.48 -7.30
N ALA A 120 2.82 1.22 -7.41
CA ALA A 120 3.61 0.76 -8.55
C ALA A 120 2.84 0.90 -9.88
N LEU A 121 1.55 0.54 -9.91
CA LEU A 121 0.68 0.74 -11.08
C LEU A 121 0.52 2.22 -11.43
N ALA A 122 0.32 3.08 -10.45
CA ALA A 122 0.22 4.52 -10.64
C ALA A 122 1.51 5.13 -11.22
N LEU A 123 2.66 4.59 -10.86
CA LEU A 123 3.97 4.95 -11.43
C LEU A 123 4.21 4.38 -12.84
N GLY A 124 3.32 3.53 -13.35
CA GLY A 124 3.40 2.95 -14.70
C GLY A 124 4.00 1.54 -14.78
N ALA A 125 4.29 0.91 -13.64
CA ALA A 125 4.69 -0.49 -13.58
C ALA A 125 3.48 -1.42 -13.80
N LYS A 126 3.74 -2.74 -13.85
CA LYS A 126 2.72 -3.78 -13.96
C LYS A 126 2.74 -4.67 -12.73
N THR A 127 1.63 -5.34 -12.49
CA THR A 127 1.51 -6.40 -11.48
C THR A 127 1.12 -7.72 -12.13
N PHE A 128 1.44 -8.81 -11.46
CA PHE A 128 1.07 -10.15 -11.93
C PHE A 128 0.61 -11.03 -10.78
N LYS A 129 -0.22 -12.01 -11.11
CA LYS A 129 -0.70 -13.00 -10.14
C LYS A 129 0.38 -14.03 -9.86
N LEU A 130 0.75 -14.18 -8.60
CA LEU A 130 1.63 -15.26 -8.15
C LEU A 130 0.90 -16.61 -8.20
N LYS A 131 1.59 -17.66 -8.60
CA LYS A 131 1.01 -19.00 -8.69
C LYS A 131 0.45 -19.49 -7.35
N PHE A 132 1.19 -19.27 -6.25
CA PHE A 132 0.79 -19.70 -4.91
C PHE A 132 0.56 -18.51 -3.95
N GLY A 133 1.09 -17.34 -4.28
CA GLY A 133 1.15 -16.20 -3.38
C GLY A 133 2.19 -16.38 -2.26
N HIS A 134 2.45 -15.30 -1.53
CA HIS A 134 3.28 -15.35 -0.32
C HIS A 134 2.36 -15.31 0.89
N ARG A 135 2.44 -16.33 1.73
CA ARG A 135 1.63 -16.45 2.96
C ARG A 135 2.47 -17.07 4.06
N GLY A 136 2.91 -16.23 4.99
CA GLY A 136 3.74 -16.68 6.11
C GLY A 136 4.42 -15.52 6.83
N ILE A 137 5.01 -15.85 7.97
CA ILE A 137 5.71 -14.90 8.85
C ILE A 137 7.24 -15.04 8.76
N ASN A 138 7.74 -15.79 7.79
CA ASN A 138 9.14 -16.20 7.68
C ASN A 138 9.71 -15.99 6.28
N HIS A 139 9.25 -14.99 5.55
CA HIS A 139 9.78 -14.67 4.23
C HIS A 139 11.05 -13.81 4.36
N PRO A 140 12.22 -14.32 3.90
CA PRO A 140 13.45 -13.56 3.91
C PRO A 140 13.41 -12.52 2.78
N VAL A 141 13.60 -11.26 3.15
CA VAL A 141 13.63 -10.13 2.22
C VAL A 141 14.98 -9.42 2.32
N LYS A 142 15.66 -9.27 1.20
CA LYS A 142 16.92 -8.54 1.12
C LYS A 142 16.67 -7.06 0.81
N ASN A 143 17.15 -6.20 1.68
CA ASN A 143 17.30 -4.78 1.37
C ASN A 143 18.49 -4.63 0.41
N ILE A 144 18.24 -4.07 -0.78
CA ILE A 144 19.25 -3.99 -1.86
C ILE A 144 20.35 -3.00 -1.51
N ASP A 145 19.99 -1.85 -0.91
CA ASP A 145 20.93 -0.79 -0.58
C ASP A 145 21.92 -1.20 0.52
N SER A 146 21.42 -1.84 1.58
CA SER A 146 22.24 -2.23 2.74
C SER A 146 22.80 -3.64 2.65
N GLY A 147 22.25 -4.49 1.78
CA GLY A 147 22.56 -5.92 1.70
C GLY A 147 22.00 -6.76 2.86
N LYS A 148 21.33 -6.14 3.84
CA LYS A 148 20.75 -6.84 4.99
C LYS A 148 19.57 -7.70 4.59
N VAL A 149 19.43 -8.84 5.27
CA VAL A 149 18.27 -9.72 5.13
C VAL A 149 17.39 -9.60 6.37
N GLU A 150 16.12 -9.34 6.14
CA GLU A 150 15.11 -9.22 7.18
C GLU A 150 14.05 -10.31 7.01
N ILE A 151 13.56 -10.84 8.11
CA ILE A 151 12.45 -11.82 8.09
C ILE A 151 11.15 -11.04 8.17
N THR A 152 10.31 -11.20 7.15
CA THR A 152 9.07 -10.45 6.99
C THR A 152 7.84 -11.34 7.05
N SER A 153 6.71 -10.74 7.44
CA SER A 153 5.38 -11.33 7.32
C SER A 153 4.76 -10.90 6.00
N GLN A 154 4.33 -11.86 5.18
CA GLN A 154 3.69 -11.60 3.89
C GLN A 154 2.36 -12.34 3.78
N ASN A 155 1.37 -11.68 3.16
CA ASN A 155 0.08 -12.27 2.82
C ASN A 155 -0.51 -11.59 1.60
N HIS A 156 -0.03 -11.95 0.42
CA HIS A 156 -0.50 -11.40 -0.85
C HIS A 156 -0.45 -12.43 -1.98
N GLY A 157 -1.31 -12.23 -2.99
CA GLY A 157 -1.41 -13.09 -4.17
C GLY A 157 -0.87 -12.46 -5.46
N PHE A 158 -0.52 -11.17 -5.43
CA PHE A 158 0.03 -10.43 -6.56
C PHE A 158 1.38 -9.83 -6.19
N ALA A 159 2.22 -9.59 -7.20
CA ALA A 159 3.51 -8.92 -7.04
C ALA A 159 3.72 -7.89 -8.15
N VAL A 160 4.58 -6.91 -7.88
CA VAL A 160 5.04 -5.94 -8.88
C VAL A 160 6.05 -6.61 -9.80
N ASP A 161 5.86 -6.45 -11.11
CA ASP A 161 6.77 -6.94 -12.12
C ASP A 161 8.00 -6.04 -12.22
N LEU A 162 9.16 -6.58 -11.83
CA LEU A 162 10.45 -5.86 -11.82
C LEU A 162 10.84 -5.35 -13.21
N ASP A 163 10.58 -6.13 -14.26
CA ASP A 163 10.96 -5.79 -15.64
C ASP A 163 10.09 -4.66 -16.22
N SER A 164 8.97 -4.36 -15.56
CA SER A 164 8.06 -3.29 -15.94
C SER A 164 8.33 -1.95 -15.26
N LEU A 165 9.28 -1.89 -14.33
CA LEU A 165 9.54 -0.66 -13.56
C LEU A 165 10.04 0.47 -14.49
N PRO A 166 9.44 1.68 -14.41
CA PRO A 166 9.97 2.86 -15.09
C PRO A 166 11.38 3.22 -14.60
N LYS A 167 12.13 3.94 -15.40
CA LYS A 167 13.56 4.29 -15.13
C LYS A 167 13.78 5.07 -13.82
N ASN A 168 12.80 5.85 -13.39
CA ASN A 168 12.83 6.65 -12.15
C ASN A 168 12.35 5.87 -10.92
N VAL A 169 11.92 4.62 -11.09
CA VAL A 169 11.47 3.73 -10.02
C VAL A 169 12.48 2.61 -9.82
N ILE A 170 13.05 2.52 -8.64
CA ILE A 170 14.06 1.52 -8.31
C ILE A 170 13.54 0.50 -7.30
N PRO A 171 13.86 -0.79 -7.47
CA PRO A 171 13.57 -1.80 -6.46
C PRO A 171 14.46 -1.57 -5.24
N THR A 172 13.88 -1.63 -4.05
CA THR A 172 14.63 -1.48 -2.79
C THR A 172 14.74 -2.79 -2.02
N HIS A 173 13.79 -3.70 -2.22
CA HIS A 173 13.71 -4.96 -1.50
C HIS A 173 13.32 -6.11 -2.43
N LEU A 174 13.92 -7.28 -2.22
CA LEU A 174 13.63 -8.52 -2.96
C LEU A 174 13.34 -9.66 -2.00
N ASN A 175 12.28 -10.42 -2.28
CA ASN A 175 12.02 -11.70 -1.62
C ASN A 175 13.04 -12.73 -2.08
N LEU A 176 13.79 -13.34 -1.15
CA LEU A 176 14.86 -14.28 -1.49
C LEU A 176 14.36 -15.69 -1.86
N ASN A 177 13.08 -15.99 -1.66
CA ASN A 177 12.52 -17.28 -2.05
C ASN A 177 12.33 -17.40 -3.57
N ASP A 178 12.00 -16.29 -4.24
CA ASP A 178 11.63 -16.30 -5.67
C ASP A 178 12.06 -15.04 -6.44
N ASN A 179 12.83 -14.14 -5.79
CA ASN A 179 13.31 -12.88 -6.33
C ASN A 179 12.21 -11.90 -6.78
N THR A 180 11.00 -12.03 -6.25
CA THR A 180 9.94 -11.06 -6.51
C THR A 180 10.18 -9.74 -5.80
N ASN A 181 9.62 -8.66 -6.35
CA ASN A 181 9.69 -7.33 -5.74
C ASN A 181 8.99 -7.32 -4.38
N ALA A 182 9.65 -6.77 -3.36
CA ALA A 182 9.10 -6.55 -2.04
C ALA A 182 9.15 -5.08 -1.59
N GLY A 183 9.68 -4.19 -2.44
CA GLY A 183 9.70 -2.75 -2.17
C GLY A 183 10.25 -1.95 -3.34
N ILE A 184 9.70 -0.76 -3.55
CA ILE A 184 10.14 0.21 -4.56
C ILE A 184 10.35 1.59 -3.93
N ARG A 185 11.13 2.42 -4.59
CA ARG A 185 11.29 3.85 -4.31
C ARG A 185 11.28 4.62 -5.62
N CYS A 186 10.52 5.72 -5.68
CA CYS A 186 10.60 6.72 -6.74
C CYS A 186 11.49 7.87 -6.25
N ASN A 187 12.45 8.28 -7.07
CA ASN A 187 13.40 9.36 -6.77
C ASN A 187 12.95 10.62 -7.52
N GLU A 188 11.89 11.25 -7.07
CA GLU A 188 11.48 12.59 -7.52
C GLU A 188 11.16 13.46 -6.32
#